data_aede43fb8c1c80842a8bdceb08fd4a23
#
_entry.id   aede43fb8c1c80842a8bdceb08fd4a23
#
_cell.length_a   1.000
_cell.length_b   1.000
_cell.length_c   1.000
_cell.angle_alpha   90.00
_cell.angle_beta   90.00
_cell.angle_gamma   90.00
#
_symmetry.space_group_name_H-M   'P 1'
#
loop_
_entity.id
_entity.type
_entity.pdbx_description
1 polymer ?
#
loop_
_entity_poly.entity_id
_entity_poly.type
_entity_poly.pdbx_seq_one_letter_code
_entity_poly.pdbx_strand_id
1 'polypeptide(L)'
;MFVGEVVGNVWGTRKHASLEGKRLFLVRPIDPVTEKPAGEAIMAVDGGVGAGPGSIVLVMDEGNSARTILKDKKAPVRAVICAVVDRVTAGGTVKRYA
;
A
#
# COMPACT_ATOMS: atom_id res chain seq x y z
N MET A 1 -8.58 -4.10 -4.17
CA MET A 1 -8.27 -2.77 -3.60
C MET A 1 -8.70 -2.72 -2.14
N PHE A 2 -7.89 -2.18 -1.28
CA PHE A 2 -8.25 -2.05 0.14
C PHE A 2 -7.53 -0.86 0.78
N VAL A 3 -8.07 -0.39 1.91
CA VAL A 3 -7.42 0.59 2.77
C VAL A 3 -6.61 -0.17 3.81
N GLY A 4 -5.41 0.28 4.08
CA GLY A 4 -4.54 -0.37 5.06
C GLY A 4 -3.64 0.63 5.78
N GLU A 5 -3.01 0.14 6.84
CA GLU A 5 -2.01 0.88 7.59
C GLU A 5 -0.63 0.29 7.31
N VAL A 6 0.33 1.15 7.03
CA VAL A 6 1.73 0.72 6.89
C VAL A 6 2.27 0.42 8.30
N VAL A 7 2.56 -0.85 8.54
CA VAL A 7 3.00 -1.33 9.86
C VAL A 7 4.48 -1.68 9.90
N GLY A 8 5.16 -1.68 8.76
CA GLY A 8 6.57 -1.98 8.70
C GLY A 8 7.11 -1.81 7.30
N ASN A 9 8.42 -1.97 7.18
CA ASN A 9 9.08 -1.97 5.88
C ASN A 9 9.88 -3.25 5.69
N VAL A 10 10.21 -3.55 4.43
CA VAL A 10 10.98 -4.74 4.07
C VAL A 10 12.21 -4.28 3.32
N TRP A 11 13.36 -4.80 3.72
CA TRP A 11 14.62 -4.49 3.10
C TRP A 11 15.27 -5.77 2.56
N GLY A 12 15.73 -5.72 1.32
CA GLY A 12 16.48 -6.82 0.71
C GLY A 12 17.75 -6.28 0.05
N THR A 13 18.89 -6.91 0.31
CA THR A 13 20.16 -6.54 -0.32
C THR A 13 20.25 -7.06 -1.76
N ARG A 14 19.59 -8.17 -2.05
CA ARG A 14 19.47 -8.72 -3.40
C ARG A 14 18.01 -8.83 -3.77
N LYS A 15 17.64 -8.24 -4.88
CA LYS A 15 16.25 -8.23 -5.34
C LYS A 15 16.21 -8.15 -6.85
N HIS A 16 15.06 -8.50 -7.41
CA HIS A 16 14.81 -8.37 -8.84
C HIS A 16 15.09 -6.94 -9.29
N ALA A 17 15.65 -6.78 -10.48
CA ALA A 17 16.01 -5.46 -11.01
C ALA A 17 14.82 -4.49 -11.02
N SER A 18 13.61 -4.99 -11.28
CA SER A 18 12.39 -4.18 -11.26
C SER A 18 12.02 -3.64 -9.87
N LEU A 19 12.63 -4.15 -8.80
CA LEU A 19 12.41 -3.65 -7.44
C LEU A 19 13.50 -2.68 -6.98
N GLU A 20 14.54 -2.49 -7.78
CA GLU A 20 15.61 -1.54 -7.46
C GLU A 20 15.05 -0.12 -7.32
N GLY A 21 15.43 0.54 -6.23
CA GLY A 21 14.96 1.90 -5.94
C GLY A 21 13.53 2.00 -5.46
N LYS A 22 12.80 0.89 -5.34
CA LYS A 22 11.43 0.87 -4.86
C LYS A 22 11.38 0.52 -3.38
N ARG A 23 10.43 1.12 -2.67
CA ARG A 23 10.21 0.84 -1.25
C ARG A 23 9.18 -0.26 -1.10
N LEU A 24 9.51 -1.24 -0.26
CA LEU A 24 8.63 -2.36 0.08
C LEU A 24 8.12 -2.17 1.49
N PHE A 25 6.81 -2.27 1.68
CA PHE A 25 6.18 -2.10 2.98
C PHE A 25 5.33 -3.31 3.35
N LEU A 26 5.16 -3.50 4.64
CA LEU A 26 4.13 -4.37 5.19
C LEU A 26 2.91 -3.50 5.46
N VAL A 27 1.77 -3.88 4.89
CA VAL A 27 0.52 -3.14 5.03
C VAL A 27 -0.53 -4.08 5.61
N ARG A 28 -1.14 -3.67 6.71
CA ARG A 28 -2.26 -4.41 7.31
C ARG A 28 -3.55 -3.81 6.83
N PRO A 29 -4.42 -4.61 6.17
CA PRO A 29 -5.77 -4.15 5.83
C PRO A 29 -6.52 -3.72 7.09
N ILE A 30 -7.25 -2.62 6.99
CA ILE A 30 -8.11 -2.15 8.08
C ILE A 30 -9.52 -1.93 7.57
N ASP A 31 -10.48 -2.00 8.48
CA ASP A 31 -11.83 -1.51 8.20
C ASP A 31 -11.77 0.01 8.16
N PRO A 32 -12.13 0.67 7.06
CA PRO A 32 -11.99 2.12 6.97
C PRO A 32 -12.93 2.90 7.89
N VAL A 33 -13.94 2.26 8.42
CA VAL A 33 -14.89 2.89 9.36
C VAL A 33 -14.43 2.71 10.81
N THR A 34 -14.08 1.48 11.21
CA THR A 34 -13.71 1.17 12.60
C THR A 34 -12.22 1.25 12.87
N GLU A 35 -11.39 1.25 11.82
CA GLU A 35 -9.93 1.18 11.87
C GLU A 35 -9.38 -0.11 12.47
N LYS A 36 -10.22 -1.11 12.68
CA LYS A 36 -9.79 -2.41 13.19
C LYS A 36 -9.10 -3.21 12.09
N PRO A 37 -8.13 -4.06 12.44
CA PRO A 37 -7.51 -4.95 11.47
C PRO A 37 -8.56 -5.80 10.76
N ALA A 38 -8.45 -5.89 9.44
CA ALA A 38 -9.39 -6.62 8.59
C ALA A 38 -8.71 -7.74 7.81
N GLY A 39 -7.53 -8.18 8.24
CA GLY A 39 -6.78 -9.24 7.60
C GLY A 39 -5.32 -9.23 8.04
N GLU A 40 -4.57 -10.18 7.50
CA GLU A 40 -3.14 -10.27 7.76
C GLU A 40 -2.38 -9.19 6.96
N ALA A 41 -1.23 -8.77 7.50
CA ALA A 41 -0.35 -7.85 6.80
C ALA A 41 0.17 -8.49 5.51
N ILE A 42 0.18 -7.72 4.44
CA ILE A 42 0.72 -8.14 3.16
C ILE A 42 1.82 -7.18 2.74
N MET A 43 2.69 -7.68 1.84
CA MET A 43 3.76 -6.86 1.29
C MET A 43 3.24 -6.08 0.09
N ALA A 44 3.52 -4.78 0.06
CA ALA A 44 3.15 -3.91 -1.05
C ALA A 44 4.30 -2.99 -1.42
N VAL A 45 4.39 -2.65 -2.69
CA VAL A 45 5.39 -1.71 -3.21
C VAL A 45 4.79 -0.31 -3.20
N ASP A 46 5.60 0.69 -2.81
CA ASP A 46 5.19 2.08 -2.96
C ASP A 46 5.16 2.45 -4.45
N GLY A 47 4.01 2.89 -4.94
CA GLY A 47 3.83 3.33 -6.33
C GLY A 47 4.36 4.73 -6.62
N GLY A 48 5.15 5.33 -5.71
CA GLY A 48 5.73 6.66 -5.88
C GLY A 48 4.97 7.75 -5.14
N VAL A 49 4.09 7.38 -4.20
CA VAL A 49 3.27 8.36 -3.46
C VAL A 49 3.92 8.83 -2.15
N GLY A 50 5.06 8.23 -1.77
CA GLY A 50 5.78 8.65 -0.58
C GLY A 50 5.20 8.15 0.73
N ALA A 51 4.62 6.94 0.73
CA ALA A 51 4.12 6.33 1.96
C ALA A 51 5.25 6.03 2.94
N GLY A 52 4.92 5.94 4.21
CA GLY A 52 5.85 5.58 5.28
C GLY A 52 5.14 4.91 6.43
N PRO A 53 5.89 4.40 7.43
CA PRO A 53 5.29 3.76 8.60
C PRO A 53 4.24 4.65 9.27
N GLY A 54 3.10 4.07 9.61
CA GLY A 54 1.97 4.79 10.17
C GLY A 54 1.03 5.44 9.16
N SER A 55 1.42 5.52 7.88
CA SER A 55 0.53 6.04 6.85
C SER A 55 -0.68 5.14 6.66
N ILE A 56 -1.84 5.76 6.44
CA ILE A 56 -3.03 5.06 5.95
C ILE A 56 -3.00 5.17 4.43
N VAL A 57 -3.11 4.03 3.75
CA VAL A 57 -2.85 3.94 2.32
C VAL A 57 -3.96 3.19 1.61
N LEU A 58 -4.09 3.47 0.32
CA LEU A 58 -4.93 2.70 -0.59
C LEU A 58 -4.04 1.76 -1.39
N VAL A 59 -4.35 0.47 -1.34
CA VAL A 59 -3.56 -0.58 -1.98
C VAL A 59 -4.36 -1.18 -3.13
N MET A 60 -3.74 -1.23 -4.29
CA MET A 60 -4.24 -1.98 -5.44
C MET A 60 -3.63 -3.37 -5.39
N ASP A 61 -4.46 -4.40 -5.23
CA ASP A 61 -4.02 -5.78 -5.09
C ASP A 61 -4.36 -6.57 -6.36
N GLU A 62 -3.69 -6.21 -7.46
CA GLU A 62 -3.90 -6.85 -8.75
C GLU A 62 -2.66 -6.59 -9.63
N GLY A 63 -2.06 -7.69 -10.12
CA GLY A 63 -0.75 -7.65 -10.75
C GLY A 63 -0.65 -6.76 -11.99
N ASN A 64 -1.66 -6.78 -12.86
CA ASN A 64 -1.65 -5.95 -14.06
C ASN A 64 -1.74 -4.46 -13.71
N SER A 65 -2.60 -4.11 -12.77
CA SER A 65 -2.72 -2.72 -12.30
C SER A 65 -1.43 -2.27 -11.61
N ALA A 66 -0.82 -3.14 -10.79
CA ALA A 66 0.44 -2.83 -10.12
C ALA A 66 1.54 -2.54 -11.14
N ARG A 67 1.70 -3.39 -12.15
CA ARG A 67 2.71 -3.19 -13.19
C ARG A 67 2.45 -1.93 -14.01
N THR A 68 1.20 -1.59 -14.26
CA THR A 68 0.82 -0.36 -14.95
C THR A 68 1.19 0.88 -14.13
N ILE A 69 0.88 0.88 -12.84
CA ILE A 69 1.20 1.99 -11.95
C ILE A 69 2.71 2.19 -11.85
N LEU A 70 3.46 1.10 -11.71
CA LEU A 70 4.92 1.15 -11.63
C LEU A 70 5.58 1.40 -12.99
N LYS A 71 4.83 1.34 -14.08
CA LYS A 71 5.32 1.48 -15.46
C LYS A 71 6.41 0.46 -15.79
N ASP A 72 6.27 -0.74 -15.26
CA ASP A 72 7.23 -1.82 -15.44
C ASP A 72 6.49 -3.15 -15.66
N LYS A 73 6.47 -3.61 -16.91
CA LYS A 73 5.76 -4.84 -17.31
C LYS A 73 6.36 -6.11 -16.73
N LYS A 74 7.60 -6.03 -16.23
CA LYS A 74 8.33 -7.18 -15.68
C LYS A 74 8.39 -7.17 -14.17
N ALA A 75 7.77 -6.18 -13.50
CA ALA A 75 7.80 -6.08 -12.06
C ALA A 75 7.11 -7.29 -11.42
N PRO A 76 7.80 -8.03 -10.54
CA PRO A 76 7.25 -9.23 -9.88
C PRO A 76 6.41 -8.84 -8.66
N VAL A 77 5.37 -8.03 -8.87
CA VAL A 77 4.55 -7.48 -7.80
C VAL A 77 3.08 -7.68 -8.08
N ARG A 78 2.31 -7.80 -7.02
CA ARG A 78 0.86 -7.89 -7.09
C ARG A 78 0.20 -6.70 -6.38
N ALA A 79 0.69 -6.35 -5.20
CA ALA A 79 0.11 -5.28 -4.39
C ALA A 79 0.97 -4.01 -4.51
N VAL A 80 0.33 -2.88 -4.78
CA VAL A 80 1.00 -1.59 -4.89
C VAL A 80 0.22 -0.53 -4.14
N ILE A 81 0.94 0.32 -3.39
CA ILE A 81 0.36 1.48 -2.74
C ILE A 81 0.17 2.56 -3.80
N CYS A 82 -1.07 2.92 -4.09
CA CYS A 82 -1.40 3.89 -5.13
C CYS A 82 -1.84 5.25 -4.58
N ALA A 83 -2.09 5.37 -3.28
CA ALA A 83 -2.44 6.64 -2.67
C ALA A 83 -2.15 6.63 -1.17
N VAL A 84 -1.82 7.80 -0.63
CA VAL A 84 -1.85 8.05 0.82
C VAL A 84 -3.22 8.64 1.13
N VAL A 85 -3.95 8.04 2.07
CA VAL A 85 -5.31 8.44 2.39
C VAL A 85 -5.29 9.60 3.37
N ASP A 86 -5.93 10.70 3.00
CA ASP A 86 -6.03 11.88 3.85
C ASP A 86 -7.26 11.83 4.76
N ARG A 87 -8.36 11.27 4.24
CA ARG A 87 -9.61 11.14 4.99
C ARG A 87 -10.48 10.03 4.44
N VAL A 88 -11.34 9.50 5.30
CA VAL A 88 -12.40 8.56 4.94
C VAL A 88 -13.72 9.13 5.43
N THR A 89 -14.71 9.15 4.56
CA THR A 89 -16.08 9.54 4.90
C THR A 89 -16.99 8.35 4.70
N ALA A 90 -17.67 7.92 5.74
CA ALA A 90 -18.59 6.79 5.67
C ALA A 90 -19.67 6.92 6.75
N GLY A 91 -20.92 6.64 6.39
CA GLY A 91 -22.03 6.65 7.33
C GLY A 91 -22.21 7.97 8.07
N GLY A 92 -21.91 9.11 7.43
CA GLY A 92 -21.97 10.41 8.07
C GLY A 92 -20.80 10.77 8.97
N THR A 93 -19.81 9.87 9.06
CA THR A 93 -18.59 10.09 9.87
C THR A 93 -17.42 10.40 8.95
N VAL A 94 -16.58 11.34 9.36
CA VAL A 94 -15.35 11.71 8.65
C VAL A 94 -14.17 11.43 9.58
N LYS A 95 -13.22 10.62 9.07
CA LYS A 95 -11.93 10.38 9.75
C LYS A 95 -10.82 11.00 8.93
N ARG A 96 -9.99 11.80 9.58
CA ARG A 96 -8.86 12.49 8.93
C ARG A 96 -7.55 11.90 9.40
N TYR A 97 -6.62 11.71 8.45
CA TYR A 97 -5.29 11.14 8.71
C TYR A 97 -4.16 12.12 8.37
N ALA A 98 -4.50 13.22 7.77
CA ALA A 98 -3.53 14.26 7.41
C ALA A 98 -4.08 15.66 7.65
#